data_152d003dd74d645d9d0e4ab4fa14f27a
#
_entry.id   152d003dd74d645d9d0e4ab4fa14f27a
#
_cell.length_a   1.000
_cell.length_b   1.000
_cell.length_c   1.000
_cell.angle_alpha   90.00
_cell.angle_beta   90.00
_cell.angle_gamma   90.00
#
_symmetry.space_group_name_H-M   'P 1'
#
loop_
_entity.id
_entity.type
_entity.pdbx_description
1 polymer ?
#
loop_
_entity_poly.entity_id
_entity_poly.type
_entity_poly.pdbx_seq_one_letter_code
_entity_poly.pdbx_strand_id
1 'polypeptide(L)'
;MTDRQRNGFILLLVVGLVAASIAVIFTKKTVLGLDLKGGVELIYQGEPSAQVPKVTPAALNIAVNIMRKRVDQLGVTEPEIQTTGGNQITVGLPDISDLQRAQSQVGTTAQLYFFDWEKNLLISSGPNAGKPVSSELLTQDPQAVTASQGTSALAPGSPGAGSLGLYQAVELANKQPTVPASTTQSHHGPVYYLFGAYGSAACKLESQVQHTTPIVGDHCLLAGPESNVGYIKEDLQSAYGSRITVADGQLLTVPQGTVVLQAVDSSASKQTPIYSPQAQFFVLKDDFALKGSDVTNPQQSTDQNGSPDVQFSFTSTGQKE
;
A
#
# COMPACT_ATOMS: atom_id res chain seq x y z
N MET A 1 -35.95 36.94 44.80
CA MET A 1 -36.48 35.79 44.05
C MET A 1 -37.35 34.99 45.00
N THR A 2 -38.60 34.81 44.67
CA THR A 2 -39.49 33.97 45.47
C THR A 2 -39.13 32.49 45.24
N ASP A 3 -39.34 31.64 46.28
CA ASP A 3 -38.99 30.21 46.20
C ASP A 3 -39.61 29.51 44.99
N ARG A 4 -40.78 29.95 44.53
CA ARG A 4 -41.43 29.47 43.29
C ARG A 4 -40.61 29.78 42.02
N GLN A 5 -40.00 30.97 41.93
CA GLN A 5 -39.18 31.35 40.78
C GLN A 5 -37.87 30.56 40.76
N ARG A 6 -37.24 30.33 41.92
CA ARG A 6 -36.03 29.53 42.05
C ARG A 6 -36.26 28.09 41.66
N ASN A 7 -37.35 27.49 42.14
CA ASN A 7 -37.71 26.11 41.80
C ASN A 7 -38.09 25.97 40.30
N GLY A 8 -38.76 26.98 39.72
CA GLY A 8 -39.03 27.02 38.28
C GLY A 8 -37.77 27.09 37.43
N PHE A 9 -36.77 27.87 37.85
CA PHE A 9 -35.47 27.97 37.19
C PHE A 9 -34.69 26.66 37.24
N ILE A 10 -34.67 26.02 38.42
CA ILE A 10 -34.02 24.70 38.62
C ILE A 10 -34.68 23.65 37.72
N LEU A 11 -36.00 23.61 37.66
CA LEU A 11 -36.75 22.66 36.81
C LEU A 11 -36.46 22.87 35.34
N LEU A 12 -36.43 24.12 34.86
CA LEU A 12 -36.11 24.48 33.51
C LEU A 12 -34.66 24.05 33.12
N LEU A 13 -33.70 24.26 34.07
CA LEU A 13 -32.31 23.85 33.88
C LEU A 13 -32.19 22.32 33.77
N VAL A 14 -32.88 21.57 34.62
CA VAL A 14 -32.87 20.10 34.61
C VAL A 14 -33.48 19.59 33.29
N VAL A 15 -34.63 20.12 32.86
CA VAL A 15 -35.27 19.77 31.58
C VAL A 15 -34.36 20.09 30.38
N GLY A 16 -33.68 21.25 30.43
CA GLY A 16 -32.71 21.64 29.43
C GLY A 16 -31.52 20.67 29.33
N LEU A 17 -30.96 20.25 30.47
CA LEU A 17 -29.88 19.25 30.51
C LEU A 17 -30.32 17.88 30.02
N VAL A 18 -31.53 17.42 30.36
CA VAL A 18 -32.08 16.15 29.87
C VAL A 18 -32.29 16.22 28.34
N ALA A 19 -32.88 17.30 27.84
CA ALA A 19 -33.08 17.51 26.42
C ALA A 19 -31.75 17.56 25.66
N ALA A 20 -30.73 18.24 26.18
CA ALA A 20 -29.40 18.27 25.59
C ALA A 20 -28.73 16.89 25.58
N SER A 21 -28.86 16.11 26.67
CA SER A 21 -28.34 14.74 26.74
C SER A 21 -28.99 13.82 25.68
N ILE A 22 -30.31 13.92 25.53
CA ILE A 22 -31.05 13.18 24.53
C ILE A 22 -30.59 13.56 23.11
N ALA A 23 -30.44 14.86 22.84
CA ALA A 23 -29.95 15.34 21.55
C ALA A 23 -28.55 14.83 21.24
N VAL A 24 -27.63 14.77 22.22
CA VAL A 24 -26.28 14.21 22.04
C VAL A 24 -26.33 12.72 21.73
N ILE A 25 -27.19 11.94 22.39
CA ILE A 25 -27.33 10.50 22.15
C ILE A 25 -27.82 10.22 20.73
N PHE A 26 -28.76 11.02 20.22
CA PHE A 26 -29.30 10.85 18.88
C PHE A 26 -28.37 11.37 17.77
N THR A 27 -27.53 12.33 18.06
CA THR A 27 -26.62 12.91 17.06
C THR A 27 -25.28 12.21 16.98
N LYS A 28 -24.80 11.61 18.07
CA LYS A 28 -23.53 10.86 18.07
C LYS A 28 -23.77 9.38 17.83
N LYS A 29 -23.14 8.85 16.77
CA LYS A 29 -23.10 7.40 16.52
C LYS A 29 -22.35 6.74 17.67
N THR A 30 -22.96 5.79 18.33
CA THR A 30 -22.29 4.94 19.33
C THR A 30 -21.28 4.04 18.64
N VAL A 31 -20.04 4.10 19.06
CA VAL A 31 -19.00 3.16 18.63
C VAL A 31 -19.25 1.85 19.37
N LEU A 32 -19.54 0.80 18.61
CA LEU A 32 -19.74 -0.54 19.13
C LEU A 32 -18.42 -1.31 18.99
N GLY A 33 -17.97 -1.95 20.07
CA GLY A 33 -16.76 -2.77 20.05
C GLY A 33 -16.94 -4.06 19.22
N LEU A 34 -15.83 -4.78 19.04
CA LEU A 34 -15.73 -6.03 18.27
C LEU A 34 -16.80 -7.06 18.65
N ASP A 35 -17.14 -7.14 19.95
CA ASP A 35 -18.13 -8.09 20.49
C ASP A 35 -19.56 -7.89 19.95
N LEU A 36 -19.90 -6.64 19.60
CA LEU A 36 -21.24 -6.29 19.12
C LEU A 36 -21.33 -6.12 17.61
N LYS A 37 -20.25 -5.72 16.97
CA LYS A 37 -20.18 -5.57 15.51
C LYS A 37 -19.77 -6.86 14.82
N GLY A 38 -19.10 -7.77 15.51
CA GLY A 38 -18.34 -8.86 14.91
C GLY A 38 -17.06 -8.38 14.26
N GLY A 39 -16.20 -9.28 13.89
CA GLY A 39 -14.93 -8.95 13.27
C GLY A 39 -13.87 -10.01 13.56
N VAL A 40 -12.62 -9.67 13.32
CA VAL A 40 -11.47 -10.55 13.49
C VAL A 40 -10.54 -9.99 14.55
N GLU A 41 -10.08 -10.83 15.46
CA GLU A 41 -8.99 -10.53 16.39
C GLU A 41 -7.75 -11.31 15.99
N LEU A 42 -6.64 -10.62 15.78
CA LEU A 42 -5.34 -11.18 15.43
C LEU A 42 -4.36 -10.95 16.59
N ILE A 43 -3.69 -12.01 17.02
CA ILE A 43 -2.66 -11.92 18.05
C ILE A 43 -1.30 -12.22 17.40
N TYR A 44 -0.43 -11.24 17.39
CA TYR A 44 0.94 -11.37 16.89
C TYR A 44 1.91 -11.50 18.06
N GLN A 45 2.83 -12.43 17.97
CA GLN A 45 3.90 -12.59 18.94
C GLN A 45 5.19 -12.03 18.39
N GLY A 46 5.81 -11.11 19.13
CA GLY A 46 7.14 -10.62 18.81
C GLY A 46 8.20 -11.68 19.08
N GLU A 47 9.01 -11.97 18.08
CA GLU A 47 10.14 -12.91 18.21
C GLU A 47 11.47 -12.16 18.02
N PRO A 48 12.53 -12.56 18.74
CA PRO A 48 13.86 -12.01 18.51
C PRO A 48 14.33 -12.27 17.08
N SER A 49 14.97 -11.27 16.48
CA SER A 49 15.59 -11.38 15.16
C SER A 49 17.08 -11.01 15.24
N ALA A 50 17.82 -11.25 14.16
CA ALA A 50 19.22 -10.87 14.09
C ALA A 50 19.44 -9.35 14.30
N GLN A 51 18.48 -8.52 13.84
CA GLN A 51 18.52 -7.07 13.99
C GLN A 51 17.98 -6.58 15.34
N VAL A 52 17.04 -7.33 15.93
CA VAL A 52 16.42 -7.03 17.23
C VAL A 52 16.54 -8.27 18.13
N PRO A 53 17.72 -8.50 18.74
CA PRO A 53 17.97 -9.71 19.54
C PRO A 53 17.07 -9.85 20.76
N LYS A 54 16.42 -8.78 21.18
CA LYS A 54 15.49 -8.78 22.31
C LYS A 54 14.25 -7.95 21.95
N VAL A 55 13.08 -8.55 22.09
CA VAL A 55 11.81 -7.84 21.97
C VAL A 55 11.70 -6.82 23.11
N THR A 56 11.65 -5.55 22.77
CA THR A 56 11.52 -4.45 23.73
C THR A 56 10.17 -3.76 23.57
N PRO A 57 9.65 -3.10 24.63
CA PRO A 57 8.42 -2.29 24.49
C PRO A 57 8.52 -1.22 23.40
N ALA A 58 9.71 -0.65 23.19
CA ALA A 58 9.94 0.33 22.13
C ALA A 58 9.78 -0.30 20.73
N ALA A 59 10.32 -1.50 20.52
CA ALA A 59 10.17 -2.24 19.26
C ALA A 59 8.70 -2.61 19.01
N LEU A 60 7.97 -3.04 20.03
CA LEU A 60 6.54 -3.34 19.95
C LEU A 60 5.72 -2.09 19.60
N ASN A 61 6.03 -0.95 20.19
CA ASN A 61 5.35 0.31 19.88
C ASN A 61 5.58 0.76 18.42
N ILE A 62 6.78 0.53 17.89
CA ILE A 62 7.07 0.77 16.46
C ILE A 62 6.20 -0.16 15.59
N ALA A 63 6.14 -1.45 15.93
CA ALA A 63 5.31 -2.42 15.20
C ALA A 63 3.82 -2.04 15.25
N VAL A 64 3.29 -1.63 16.41
CA VAL A 64 1.91 -1.13 16.57
C VAL A 64 1.64 0.05 15.65
N ASN A 65 2.56 1.01 15.57
CA ASN A 65 2.39 2.18 14.70
C ASN A 65 2.41 1.80 13.20
N ILE A 66 3.23 0.81 12.82
CA ILE A 66 3.24 0.28 11.45
C ILE A 66 1.93 -0.45 11.15
N MET A 67 1.47 -1.33 12.04
CA MET A 67 0.21 -2.05 11.89
C MET A 67 -0.98 -1.09 11.78
N ARG A 68 -1.01 -0.04 12.61
CA ARG A 68 -2.06 0.98 12.57
C ARG A 68 -2.14 1.66 11.21
N LYS A 69 -1.00 2.11 10.65
CA LYS A 69 -0.97 2.72 9.31
C LYS A 69 -1.49 1.78 8.21
N ARG A 70 -1.25 0.48 8.33
CA ARG A 70 -1.73 -0.51 7.36
C ARG A 70 -3.23 -0.75 7.49
N VAL A 71 -3.71 -0.85 8.71
CA VAL A 71 -5.14 -1.01 9.01
C VAL A 71 -5.93 0.22 8.56
N ASP A 72 -5.36 1.43 8.74
CA ASP A 72 -5.96 2.66 8.21
C ASP A 72 -6.10 2.64 6.68
N GLN A 73 -5.14 2.03 5.97
CA GLN A 73 -5.21 1.85 4.51
C GLN A 73 -6.28 0.84 4.07
N LEU A 74 -6.68 -0.08 4.97
CA LEU A 74 -7.79 -1.01 4.74
C LEU A 74 -9.17 -0.34 4.84
N GLY A 75 -9.22 0.90 5.31
CA GLY A 75 -10.48 1.60 5.56
C GLY A 75 -11.27 1.07 6.76
N VAL A 76 -10.62 0.29 7.63
CA VAL A 76 -11.26 -0.22 8.86
C VAL A 76 -11.56 0.94 9.79
N THR A 77 -12.81 1.07 10.15
CA THR A 77 -13.25 2.11 11.09
C THR A 77 -12.94 1.67 12.52
N GLU A 78 -12.05 2.43 13.19
CA GLU A 78 -11.73 2.27 14.62
C GLU A 78 -11.10 0.90 15.00
N PRO A 79 -9.93 0.55 14.42
CA PRO A 79 -9.23 -0.66 14.80
C PRO A 79 -8.68 -0.55 16.24
N GLU A 80 -8.79 -1.61 17.01
CA GLU A 80 -8.17 -1.72 18.33
C GLU A 80 -6.80 -2.39 18.19
N ILE A 81 -5.72 -1.62 18.36
CA ILE A 81 -4.36 -2.15 18.30
C ILE A 81 -3.64 -1.80 19.61
N GLN A 82 -3.29 -2.83 20.36
CA GLN A 82 -2.64 -2.69 21.66
C GLN A 82 -1.58 -3.75 21.90
N THR A 83 -0.60 -3.42 22.72
CA THR A 83 0.38 -4.38 23.21
C THR A 83 -0.22 -5.17 24.39
N THR A 84 -0.10 -6.49 24.35
CA THR A 84 -0.59 -7.40 25.39
C THR A 84 0.56 -8.24 25.92
N GLY A 85 0.69 -8.33 27.24
CA GLY A 85 1.84 -9.02 27.84
C GLY A 85 3.17 -8.34 27.51
N GLY A 86 4.26 -9.08 27.56
CA GLY A 86 5.61 -8.53 27.34
C GLY A 86 6.07 -8.52 25.89
N ASN A 87 5.43 -9.29 24.99
CA ASN A 87 5.91 -9.53 23.63
C ASN A 87 4.78 -9.78 22.61
N GLN A 88 3.54 -9.43 22.93
CA GLN A 88 2.40 -9.65 22.02
C GLN A 88 1.74 -8.33 21.61
N ILE A 89 1.15 -8.34 20.42
CA ILE A 89 0.31 -7.25 19.88
C ILE A 89 -1.03 -7.88 19.51
N THR A 90 -2.10 -7.34 20.07
CA THR A 90 -3.47 -7.70 19.72
C THR A 90 -4.03 -6.66 18.76
N VAL A 91 -4.60 -7.11 17.66
CA VAL A 91 -5.21 -6.29 16.60
C VAL A 91 -6.65 -6.73 16.42
N GLY A 92 -7.58 -5.91 16.86
CA GLY A 92 -9.02 -6.07 16.66
C GLY A 92 -9.48 -5.29 15.43
N LEU A 93 -10.12 -5.97 14.49
CA LEU A 93 -10.60 -5.43 13.22
C LEU A 93 -12.12 -5.60 13.14
N PRO A 94 -12.90 -4.60 13.57
CA PRO A 94 -14.35 -4.65 13.44
C PRO A 94 -14.79 -4.68 11.97
N ASP A 95 -15.94 -5.30 11.71
CA ASP A 95 -16.57 -5.40 10.39
C ASP A 95 -15.75 -6.19 9.32
N ILE A 96 -14.64 -6.82 9.69
CA ILE A 96 -13.87 -7.70 8.81
C ILE A 96 -14.26 -9.15 9.09
N SER A 97 -14.72 -9.87 8.07
CA SER A 97 -15.08 -11.28 8.15
C SER A 97 -14.00 -12.22 7.60
N ASP A 98 -13.10 -11.73 6.76
CA ASP A 98 -12.02 -12.53 6.15
C ASP A 98 -10.74 -12.46 6.96
N LEU A 99 -10.50 -13.54 7.74
CA LEU A 99 -9.30 -13.70 8.55
C LEU A 99 -8.01 -13.73 7.71
N GLN A 100 -8.04 -14.39 6.55
CA GLN A 100 -6.83 -14.56 5.72
C GLN A 100 -6.40 -13.25 5.09
N ARG A 101 -7.35 -12.47 4.60
CA ARG A 101 -7.12 -11.13 4.07
C ARG A 101 -6.57 -10.19 5.15
N ALA A 102 -7.21 -10.16 6.31
CA ALA A 102 -6.76 -9.37 7.45
C ALA A 102 -5.32 -9.74 7.85
N GLN A 103 -5.03 -11.04 7.94
CA GLN A 103 -3.72 -11.55 8.31
C GLN A 103 -2.64 -11.21 7.28
N SER A 104 -2.93 -11.34 5.98
CA SER A 104 -1.96 -11.05 4.92
C SER A 104 -1.62 -9.56 4.85
N GLN A 105 -2.57 -8.68 5.07
CA GLN A 105 -2.36 -7.23 4.98
C GLN A 105 -1.74 -6.62 6.25
N VAL A 106 -2.18 -7.07 7.42
CA VAL A 106 -1.64 -6.57 8.70
C VAL A 106 -0.31 -7.21 9.06
N GLY A 107 -0.19 -8.53 8.81
CA GLY A 107 0.95 -9.34 9.22
C GLY A 107 2.17 -9.28 8.32
N THR A 108 2.05 -8.72 7.10
CA THR A 108 3.23 -8.59 6.22
C THR A 108 4.28 -7.72 6.89
N THR A 109 5.48 -8.26 7.10
CA THR A 109 6.60 -7.45 7.55
C THR A 109 7.06 -6.57 6.39
N ALA A 110 7.19 -5.25 6.62
CA ALA A 110 7.82 -4.38 5.64
C ALA A 110 9.25 -4.84 5.44
N GLN A 111 9.57 -5.31 4.25
CA GLN A 111 10.91 -5.72 3.90
C GLN A 111 11.50 -4.67 2.95
N LEU A 112 12.74 -4.27 3.23
CA LEU A 112 13.50 -3.41 2.35
C LEU A 112 14.26 -4.30 1.36
N TYR A 113 14.04 -4.07 0.07
CA TYR A 113 14.76 -4.72 -1.00
C TYR A 113 15.50 -3.68 -1.83
N PHE A 114 16.71 -4.01 -2.24
CA PHE A 114 17.52 -3.21 -3.15
C PHE A 114 17.60 -3.95 -4.48
N PHE A 115 17.18 -3.29 -5.52
CA PHE A 115 17.22 -3.82 -6.87
C PHE A 115 18.38 -3.17 -7.65
N ASP A 116 19.14 -3.99 -8.36
CA ASP A 116 20.04 -3.49 -9.38
C ASP A 116 19.18 -2.96 -10.54
N TRP A 117 19.21 -1.65 -10.73
CA TRP A 117 18.33 -0.98 -11.67
C TRP A 117 18.58 -1.42 -13.12
N GLU A 118 19.85 -1.59 -13.50
CA GLU A 118 20.21 -2.01 -14.87
C GLU A 118 19.78 -3.42 -15.21
N LYS A 119 19.86 -4.33 -14.23
CA LYS A 119 19.47 -5.74 -14.42
C LYS A 119 17.97 -5.97 -14.35
N ASN A 120 17.27 -5.17 -13.55
CA ASN A 120 15.90 -5.49 -13.17
C ASN A 120 14.86 -4.59 -13.83
N LEU A 121 15.16 -3.31 -14.10
CA LEU A 121 14.19 -2.42 -14.74
C LEU A 121 13.85 -2.93 -16.16
N LEU A 122 12.56 -3.03 -16.44
CA LEU A 122 12.08 -3.42 -17.77
C LEU A 122 11.83 -2.18 -18.63
N ILE A 123 12.26 -2.27 -19.89
CA ILE A 123 12.03 -1.23 -20.90
C ILE A 123 10.53 -1.12 -21.15
N SER A 124 10.00 0.10 -21.05
CA SER A 124 8.57 0.37 -21.11
C SER A 124 7.97 0.34 -22.51
N SER A 125 8.77 0.62 -23.56
CA SER A 125 8.28 0.77 -24.94
C SER A 125 9.34 0.45 -25.97
N GLY A 126 8.92 0.35 -27.24
CA GLY A 126 9.80 0.07 -28.37
C GLY A 126 10.03 -1.43 -28.61
N PRO A 127 10.95 -1.79 -29.54
CA PRO A 127 11.19 -3.19 -29.94
C PRO A 127 11.77 -4.07 -28.82
N ASN A 128 12.33 -3.46 -27.79
CA ASN A 128 12.88 -4.15 -26.62
C ASN A 128 11.97 -4.04 -25.37
N ALA A 129 10.73 -3.61 -25.52
CA ALA A 129 9.78 -3.52 -24.41
C ALA A 129 9.69 -4.87 -23.67
N GLY A 130 9.72 -4.82 -22.33
CA GLY A 130 9.69 -5.99 -21.46
C GLY A 130 11.03 -6.70 -21.27
N LYS A 131 12.12 -6.25 -21.92
CA LYS A 131 13.47 -6.73 -21.63
C LYS A 131 14.14 -5.85 -20.58
N PRO A 132 15.07 -6.40 -19.76
CA PRO A 132 15.84 -5.59 -18.82
C PRO A 132 16.66 -4.51 -19.53
N VAL A 133 16.81 -3.38 -18.87
CA VAL A 133 17.73 -2.31 -19.30
C VAL A 133 19.17 -2.74 -18.99
N SER A 134 19.71 -3.70 -19.71
CA SER A 134 21.12 -4.06 -19.54
C SER A 134 22.03 -3.09 -20.28
N SER A 135 23.25 -2.89 -19.76
CA SER A 135 24.29 -2.09 -20.43
C SER A 135 24.56 -2.50 -21.86
N GLU A 136 24.32 -3.77 -22.20
CA GLU A 136 24.50 -4.33 -23.54
C GLU A 136 23.38 -3.85 -24.50
N LEU A 137 22.14 -3.71 -24.04
CA LEU A 137 21.06 -3.09 -24.82
C LEU A 137 21.23 -1.58 -24.97
N LEU A 138 21.85 -0.92 -23.98
CA LEU A 138 22.17 0.49 -24.03
C LEU A 138 23.16 0.82 -25.17
N THR A 139 24.07 -0.10 -25.47
CA THR A 139 25.06 0.08 -26.55
C THR A 139 24.53 -0.26 -27.93
N GLN A 140 23.52 -1.12 -28.04
CA GLN A 140 22.95 -1.58 -29.32
C GLN A 140 21.80 -0.68 -29.82
N ASP A 141 21.05 -0.06 -28.93
CA ASP A 141 19.94 0.84 -29.28
C ASP A 141 19.91 2.06 -28.36
N PRO A 142 20.70 3.09 -28.64
CA PRO A 142 20.68 4.34 -27.85
C PRO A 142 19.30 5.03 -27.80
N GLN A 143 18.41 4.73 -28.76
CA GLN A 143 17.04 5.28 -28.76
C GLN A 143 16.08 4.52 -27.84
N ALA A 144 16.30 3.22 -27.64
CA ALA A 144 15.56 2.48 -26.61
C ALA A 144 15.81 3.05 -25.22
N VAL A 145 16.99 3.64 -25.04
CA VAL A 145 17.43 4.32 -23.83
C VAL A 145 16.87 5.73 -23.71
N THR A 146 16.73 6.47 -24.81
CA THR A 146 16.14 7.82 -24.79
C THR A 146 14.64 7.80 -24.51
N ALA A 147 13.94 6.73 -24.89
CA ALA A 147 12.57 6.50 -24.42
C ALA A 147 12.51 6.08 -22.92
N SER A 148 13.59 5.48 -22.40
CA SER A 148 13.76 5.10 -20.98
C SER A 148 14.65 6.06 -20.20
N GLN A 149 15.39 6.94 -20.88
CA GLN A 149 16.32 7.91 -20.28
C GLN A 149 16.08 9.30 -20.86
N GLY A 150 15.30 10.09 -20.20
CA GLY A 150 15.69 11.49 -20.08
C GLY A 150 16.99 11.50 -19.27
N THR A 151 18.00 12.17 -19.74
CA THR A 151 19.40 12.21 -19.24
C THR A 151 19.59 12.61 -17.76
N SER A 152 18.54 12.72 -16.99
CA SER A 152 18.53 12.94 -15.53
C SER A 152 17.67 11.94 -14.78
N ALA A 153 17.17 10.89 -15.43
CA ALA A 153 15.97 10.18 -15.06
C ALA A 153 16.15 8.74 -14.60
N LEU A 154 17.32 8.35 -14.18
CA LEU A 154 17.54 7.15 -13.38
C LEU A 154 17.27 7.41 -11.89
N ALA A 155 16.98 8.67 -11.52
CA ALA A 155 16.54 8.98 -10.16
C ALA A 155 15.02 8.75 -10.04
N PRO A 156 14.57 7.95 -9.06
CA PRO A 156 13.15 7.85 -8.72
C PRO A 156 12.59 9.26 -8.49
N GLY A 157 11.54 9.64 -9.22
CA GLY A 157 10.89 10.95 -9.07
C GLY A 157 11.11 11.95 -10.18
N SER A 158 11.97 11.66 -11.19
CA SER A 158 12.12 12.54 -12.36
C SER A 158 11.00 12.27 -13.38
N PRO A 159 10.17 13.26 -13.75
CA PRO A 159 9.17 13.07 -14.79
C PRO A 159 9.88 12.89 -16.13
N GLY A 160 9.71 11.78 -16.77
CA GLY A 160 10.01 11.66 -18.18
C GLY A 160 10.62 10.40 -18.73
N ALA A 161 11.31 9.56 -17.98
CA ALA A 161 11.97 8.43 -18.60
C ALA A 161 11.50 7.10 -18.01
N GLY A 162 10.73 6.36 -18.76
CA GLY A 162 10.35 4.99 -18.43
C GLY A 162 9.29 4.84 -17.34
N SER A 163 8.77 5.94 -16.78
CA SER A 163 7.64 5.90 -15.86
C SER A 163 6.35 5.67 -16.62
N LEU A 164 5.58 4.72 -16.15
CA LEU A 164 4.30 4.32 -16.73
C LEU A 164 3.15 4.74 -15.80
N GLY A 165 1.97 4.94 -16.37
CA GLY A 165 0.74 4.91 -15.59
C GLY A 165 0.50 3.49 -15.05
N LEU A 166 -0.35 3.35 -14.03
CA LEU A 166 -0.60 2.06 -13.39
C LEU A 166 -1.04 0.98 -14.39
N TYR A 167 -2.01 1.28 -15.26
CA TYR A 167 -2.50 0.33 -16.24
C TYR A 167 -1.39 -0.16 -17.16
N GLN A 168 -0.60 0.76 -17.73
CA GLN A 168 0.49 0.42 -18.64
C GLN A 168 1.58 -0.40 -17.95
N ALA A 169 1.89 -0.08 -16.69
CA ALA A 169 2.85 -0.84 -15.90
C ALA A 169 2.36 -2.28 -15.65
N VAL A 170 1.10 -2.44 -15.25
CA VAL A 170 0.50 -3.76 -15.01
C VAL A 170 0.35 -4.53 -16.33
N GLU A 171 -0.01 -3.87 -17.43
CA GLU A 171 -0.07 -4.50 -18.76
C GLU A 171 1.30 -5.00 -19.23
N LEU A 172 2.36 -4.21 -19.02
CA LEU A 172 3.73 -4.62 -19.30
C LEU A 172 4.15 -5.82 -18.45
N ALA A 173 3.84 -5.77 -17.15
CA ALA A 173 4.12 -6.87 -16.22
C ALA A 173 3.35 -8.14 -16.58
N ASN A 174 2.09 -8.02 -17.00
CA ASN A 174 1.25 -9.17 -17.40
C ASN A 174 1.80 -9.97 -18.59
N LYS A 175 2.63 -9.34 -19.41
CA LYS A 175 3.31 -9.98 -20.56
C LYS A 175 4.58 -10.73 -20.16
N GLN A 176 5.03 -10.61 -18.89
CA GLN A 176 6.23 -11.27 -18.43
C GLN A 176 5.98 -12.75 -18.11
N PRO A 177 7.00 -13.60 -18.24
CA PRO A 177 6.87 -15.00 -17.86
C PRO A 177 6.75 -15.16 -16.35
N THR A 178 5.95 -16.12 -15.91
CA THR A 178 5.88 -16.51 -14.49
C THR A 178 7.15 -17.27 -14.10
N VAL A 179 7.81 -16.81 -13.06
CA VAL A 179 9.00 -17.49 -12.50
C VAL A 179 8.53 -18.43 -11.38
N PRO A 180 8.94 -19.72 -11.39
CA PRO A 180 8.57 -20.66 -10.33
C PRO A 180 9.07 -20.20 -8.95
N ALA A 181 8.29 -20.47 -7.91
CA ALA A 181 8.64 -20.15 -6.51
C ALA A 181 9.93 -20.82 -6.00
N SER A 182 10.41 -21.84 -6.68
CA SER A 182 11.65 -22.54 -6.36
C SER A 182 12.92 -21.82 -6.81
N THR A 183 12.81 -20.78 -7.65
CA THR A 183 13.93 -19.88 -7.94
C THR A 183 14.08 -18.93 -6.78
N THR A 184 15.23 -18.94 -6.17
CA THR A 184 15.57 -18.43 -4.83
C THR A 184 15.36 -16.95 -4.61
N GLN A 185 14.90 -16.18 -5.58
CA GLN A 185 14.92 -14.72 -5.55
C GLN A 185 13.54 -14.07 -5.69
N SER A 186 12.54 -14.74 -6.27
CA SER A 186 11.19 -14.19 -6.35
C SER A 186 10.43 -14.38 -5.03
N HIS A 187 10.16 -13.28 -4.34
CA HIS A 187 9.52 -13.25 -3.02
C HIS A 187 8.07 -12.79 -3.09
N HIS A 188 7.67 -12.16 -4.20
CA HIS A 188 6.33 -11.67 -4.40
C HIS A 188 5.51 -12.67 -5.23
N GLY A 189 4.38 -13.09 -4.69
CA GLY A 189 3.40 -13.90 -5.41
C GLY A 189 2.71 -13.10 -6.51
N PRO A 190 1.84 -13.74 -7.30
CA PRO A 190 1.07 -13.02 -8.32
C PRO A 190 0.16 -11.98 -7.68
N VAL A 191 0.03 -10.82 -8.33
CA VAL A 191 -0.85 -9.73 -7.91
C VAL A 191 -1.85 -9.44 -9.03
N TYR A 192 -3.11 -9.30 -8.66
CA TYR A 192 -4.24 -9.14 -9.57
C TYR A 192 -4.79 -7.73 -9.52
N TYR A 193 -5.13 -7.20 -10.68
CA TYR A 193 -5.75 -5.90 -10.87
C TYR A 193 -6.92 -6.04 -11.84
N LEU A 194 -8.01 -5.35 -11.59
CA LEU A 194 -9.12 -5.24 -12.50
C LEU A 194 -9.25 -3.80 -13.00
N PHE A 195 -9.16 -3.61 -14.30
CA PHE A 195 -9.27 -2.32 -14.95
C PHE A 195 -10.53 -2.22 -15.81
N GLY A 196 -11.23 -1.10 -15.70
CA GLY A 196 -12.31 -0.73 -16.60
C GLY A 196 -11.79 0.04 -17.80
N ALA A 197 -12.41 -0.15 -18.98
CA ALA A 197 -12.07 0.63 -20.15
C ALA A 197 -12.50 2.10 -19.97
N TYR A 198 -11.69 3.03 -20.48
CA TYR A 198 -12.03 4.46 -20.45
C TYR A 198 -13.42 4.74 -21.01
N GLY A 199 -14.20 5.52 -20.29
CA GLY A 199 -15.56 5.90 -20.66
C GLY A 199 -16.62 4.81 -20.49
N SER A 200 -16.25 3.60 -20.03
CA SER A 200 -17.21 2.53 -19.72
C SER A 200 -18.17 2.91 -18.60
N ALA A 201 -19.28 2.19 -18.48
CA ALA A 201 -20.22 2.37 -17.38
C ALA A 201 -19.55 2.09 -16.03
N ALA A 202 -18.64 1.10 -15.97
CA ALA A 202 -17.89 0.75 -14.77
C ALA A 202 -16.98 1.89 -14.31
N CYS A 203 -16.19 2.52 -15.22
CA CYS A 203 -15.34 3.66 -14.87
C CYS A 203 -16.14 4.91 -14.47
N LYS A 204 -17.29 5.14 -15.09
CA LYS A 204 -18.17 6.24 -14.67
C LYS A 204 -18.71 6.02 -13.26
N LEU A 205 -19.07 4.79 -12.92
CA LEU A 205 -19.55 4.45 -11.58
C LEU A 205 -18.40 4.54 -10.56
N GLU A 206 -17.21 4.02 -10.91
CA GLU A 206 -16.02 4.11 -10.08
C GLU A 206 -15.71 5.57 -9.71
N SER A 207 -15.64 6.46 -10.68
CA SER A 207 -15.35 7.88 -10.42
C SER A 207 -16.39 8.57 -9.54
N GLN A 208 -17.65 8.14 -9.59
CA GLN A 208 -18.70 8.64 -8.70
C GLN A 208 -18.58 8.12 -7.27
N VAL A 209 -18.21 6.85 -7.10
CA VAL A 209 -18.11 6.19 -5.80
C VAL A 209 -16.81 6.56 -5.07
N GLN A 210 -15.70 6.54 -5.79
CA GLN A 210 -14.36 6.81 -5.23
C GLN A 210 -13.96 8.29 -5.29
N HIS A 211 -14.78 9.12 -5.93
CA HIS A 211 -14.47 10.55 -6.16
C HIS A 211 -13.13 10.77 -6.88
N THR A 212 -12.76 9.82 -7.74
CA THR A 212 -11.54 9.89 -8.54
C THR A 212 -11.74 10.74 -9.79
N THR A 213 -10.68 11.38 -10.26
CA THR A 213 -10.71 12.06 -11.55
C THR A 213 -10.23 11.08 -12.61
N PRO A 214 -11.09 10.70 -13.60
CA PRO A 214 -10.68 9.78 -14.66
C PRO A 214 -9.50 10.37 -15.45
N ILE A 215 -8.49 9.54 -15.71
CA ILE A 215 -7.39 9.90 -16.60
C ILE A 215 -7.91 9.81 -18.03
N VAL A 216 -7.86 10.91 -18.75
CA VAL A 216 -8.40 10.98 -20.13
C VAL A 216 -7.61 10.01 -21.02
N GLY A 217 -8.33 9.07 -21.64
CA GLY A 217 -7.76 8.08 -22.56
C GLY A 217 -7.12 6.86 -21.89
N ASP A 218 -7.15 6.75 -20.56
CA ASP A 218 -6.59 5.62 -19.82
C ASP A 218 -7.67 4.79 -19.12
N HIS A 219 -7.29 3.61 -18.65
CA HIS A 219 -8.16 2.69 -17.91
C HIS A 219 -8.31 3.14 -16.45
N CYS A 220 -9.48 2.92 -15.88
CA CYS A 220 -9.70 3.14 -14.44
C CYS A 220 -9.41 1.87 -13.65
N LEU A 221 -8.89 1.99 -12.44
CA LEU A 221 -8.73 0.86 -11.52
C LEU A 221 -10.07 0.58 -10.83
N LEU A 222 -10.64 -0.60 -11.06
CA LEU A 222 -11.89 -1.03 -10.43
C LEU A 222 -11.65 -1.79 -9.12
N ALA A 223 -10.60 -2.62 -9.07
CA ALA A 223 -10.19 -3.35 -7.87
C ALA A 223 -8.73 -3.79 -7.96
N GLY A 224 -8.09 -4.02 -6.82
CA GLY A 224 -6.69 -4.42 -6.65
C GLY A 224 -5.79 -3.26 -6.21
N PRO A 225 -4.52 -3.55 -5.88
CA PRO A 225 -3.79 -4.83 -6.00
C PRO A 225 -4.25 -5.91 -5.02
N GLU A 226 -4.49 -7.12 -5.50
CA GLU A 226 -4.90 -8.23 -4.66
C GLU A 226 -4.10 -9.51 -4.95
N SER A 227 -3.86 -10.33 -3.93
CA SER A 227 -3.11 -11.57 -4.06
C SER A 227 -3.92 -12.73 -4.62
N ASN A 228 -5.24 -12.56 -4.73
CA ASN A 228 -6.18 -13.59 -5.17
C ASN A 228 -7.36 -12.94 -5.92
N VAL A 229 -7.82 -13.60 -6.98
CA VAL A 229 -9.01 -13.16 -7.75
C VAL A 229 -10.29 -13.16 -6.91
N GLY A 230 -10.36 -14.00 -5.87
CA GLY A 230 -11.45 -13.98 -4.90
C GLY A 230 -11.59 -12.62 -4.22
N TYR A 231 -10.49 -12.04 -3.78
CA TYR A 231 -10.44 -10.72 -3.14
C TYR A 231 -10.84 -9.59 -4.09
N ILE A 232 -10.49 -9.67 -5.37
CA ILE A 232 -11.01 -8.75 -6.40
C ILE A 232 -12.55 -8.75 -6.41
N LYS A 233 -13.19 -9.93 -6.30
CA LYS A 233 -14.66 -10.03 -6.25
C LYS A 233 -15.23 -9.42 -4.98
N GLU A 234 -14.57 -9.62 -3.85
CA GLU A 234 -14.98 -9.05 -2.55
C GLU A 234 -14.86 -7.53 -2.56
N ASP A 235 -13.77 -6.99 -3.12
CA ASP A 235 -13.59 -5.55 -3.28
C ASP A 235 -14.69 -4.93 -4.14
N LEU A 236 -14.99 -5.54 -5.27
CA LEU A 236 -16.09 -5.10 -6.14
C LEU A 236 -17.43 -5.13 -5.41
N GLN A 237 -17.70 -6.22 -4.69
CA GLN A 237 -18.93 -6.36 -3.92
C GLN A 237 -19.05 -5.32 -2.82
N SER A 238 -17.94 -5.04 -2.11
CA SER A 238 -17.88 -4.05 -1.05
C SER A 238 -18.06 -2.62 -1.57
N ALA A 239 -17.35 -2.26 -2.65
CA ALA A 239 -17.35 -0.90 -3.18
C ALA A 239 -18.58 -0.59 -4.03
N TYR A 240 -19.04 -1.55 -4.83
CA TYR A 240 -20.06 -1.30 -5.88
C TYR A 240 -21.31 -2.20 -5.76
N GLY A 241 -21.31 -3.18 -4.83
CA GLY A 241 -22.35 -4.19 -4.75
C GLY A 241 -22.39 -5.06 -6.01
N SER A 242 -23.58 -5.36 -6.52
CA SER A 242 -23.74 -6.14 -7.76
C SER A 242 -23.66 -5.31 -9.04
N ARG A 243 -23.33 -4.01 -8.95
CA ARG A 243 -23.31 -3.08 -10.10
C ARG A 243 -22.10 -3.24 -11.00
N ILE A 244 -20.98 -3.73 -10.45
CA ILE A 244 -19.75 -4.04 -11.19
C ILE A 244 -19.33 -5.46 -10.83
N THR A 245 -18.96 -6.23 -11.84
CA THR A 245 -18.44 -7.59 -11.73
C THR A 245 -17.09 -7.70 -12.42
N VAL A 246 -16.39 -8.81 -12.25
CA VAL A 246 -15.12 -9.06 -12.96
C VAL A 246 -15.29 -9.03 -14.48
N ALA A 247 -16.49 -9.36 -15.00
CA ALA A 247 -16.78 -9.34 -16.43
C ALA A 247 -16.88 -7.92 -17.03
N ASP A 248 -17.06 -6.91 -16.20
CA ASP A 248 -17.14 -5.49 -16.63
C ASP A 248 -15.78 -4.83 -16.80
N GLY A 249 -14.70 -5.56 -16.56
CA GLY A 249 -13.33 -5.08 -16.66
C GLY A 249 -12.36 -6.08 -17.26
N GLN A 250 -11.12 -5.66 -17.42
CA GLN A 250 -9.99 -6.48 -17.83
C GLN A 250 -9.18 -6.88 -16.59
N LEU A 251 -9.17 -8.18 -16.30
CA LEU A 251 -8.33 -8.74 -15.25
C LEU A 251 -6.90 -8.90 -15.78
N LEU A 252 -5.96 -8.19 -15.16
CA LEU A 252 -4.53 -8.29 -15.44
C LEU A 252 -3.80 -8.87 -14.22
N THR A 253 -2.75 -9.61 -14.48
CA THR A 253 -1.92 -10.24 -13.45
C THR A 253 -0.49 -9.77 -13.56
N VAL A 254 0.08 -9.29 -12.47
CA VAL A 254 1.53 -9.18 -12.32
C VAL A 254 2.03 -10.55 -11.91
N PRO A 255 2.73 -11.29 -12.79
CA PRO A 255 3.12 -12.67 -12.49
C PRO A 255 4.22 -12.70 -11.43
N GLN A 256 4.33 -13.83 -10.75
CA GLN A 256 5.45 -14.09 -9.87
C GLN A 256 6.78 -13.96 -10.64
N GLY A 257 7.76 -13.27 -10.05
CA GLY A 257 9.04 -12.93 -10.70
C GLY A 257 9.05 -11.55 -11.33
N THR A 258 7.96 -10.79 -11.20
CA THR A 258 7.86 -9.40 -11.65
C THR A 258 7.22 -8.57 -10.56
N VAL A 259 7.69 -7.35 -10.36
CA VAL A 259 7.11 -6.38 -9.44
C VAL A 259 6.79 -5.07 -10.13
N VAL A 260 5.70 -4.45 -9.73
CA VAL A 260 5.30 -3.09 -10.14
C VAL A 260 5.47 -2.19 -8.93
N LEU A 261 6.38 -1.24 -9.02
CA LEU A 261 6.72 -0.33 -7.93
C LEU A 261 6.27 1.09 -8.28
N GLN A 262 5.58 1.72 -7.34
CA GLN A 262 5.26 3.14 -7.44
C GLN A 262 6.47 3.98 -7.04
N ALA A 263 6.82 4.96 -7.86
CA ALA A 263 7.78 5.99 -7.47
C ALA A 263 7.19 6.83 -6.33
N VAL A 264 7.98 7.04 -5.29
CA VAL A 264 7.61 7.91 -4.17
C VAL A 264 8.48 9.15 -4.23
N ASP A 265 7.85 10.32 -4.28
CA ASP A 265 8.55 11.59 -4.12
C ASP A 265 8.91 11.77 -2.64
N SER A 266 10.20 11.71 -2.33
CA SER A 266 10.72 11.89 -0.97
C SER A 266 10.45 13.29 -0.39
N SER A 267 10.18 14.28 -1.24
CA SER A 267 9.86 15.64 -0.83
C SER A 267 8.36 15.85 -0.56
N ALA A 268 7.51 14.92 -1.01
CA ALA A 268 6.07 15.02 -0.84
C ALA A 268 5.64 14.69 0.60
N SER A 269 4.88 15.58 1.22
CA SER A 269 4.31 15.37 2.56
C SER A 269 3.25 14.26 2.62
N LYS A 270 2.73 13.83 1.46
CA LYS A 270 1.76 12.74 1.31
C LYS A 270 2.13 11.88 0.10
N GLN A 271 1.98 10.57 0.27
CA GLN A 271 2.13 9.63 -0.83
C GLN A 271 1.04 9.89 -1.89
N THR A 272 1.43 9.92 -3.16
CA THR A 272 0.50 10.03 -4.27
C THR A 272 -0.35 8.76 -4.35
N PRO A 273 -1.69 8.85 -4.36
CA PRO A 273 -2.53 7.67 -4.51
C PRO A 273 -2.24 6.91 -5.80
N ILE A 274 -2.35 5.58 -5.76
CA ILE A 274 -2.02 4.71 -6.91
C ILE A 274 -2.86 5.00 -8.16
N TYR A 275 -4.07 5.54 -7.98
CA TYR A 275 -5.00 5.92 -9.05
C TYR A 275 -4.85 7.40 -9.47
N SER A 276 -3.83 8.09 -8.98
CA SER A 276 -3.57 9.48 -9.39
C SER A 276 -2.92 9.54 -10.77
N PRO A 277 -3.30 10.50 -11.62
CA PRO A 277 -2.63 10.76 -12.89
C PRO A 277 -1.13 11.08 -12.75
N GLN A 278 -0.72 11.55 -11.58
CA GLN A 278 0.68 11.88 -11.26
C GLN A 278 1.45 10.68 -10.71
N ALA A 279 0.78 9.56 -10.40
CA ALA A 279 1.44 8.37 -9.94
C ALA A 279 2.28 7.76 -11.07
N GLN A 280 3.54 7.48 -10.76
CA GLN A 280 4.50 6.91 -11.69
C GLN A 280 4.88 5.52 -11.23
N PHE A 281 4.98 4.58 -12.16
CA PHE A 281 5.27 3.19 -11.86
C PHE A 281 6.43 2.69 -12.71
N PHE A 282 7.19 1.78 -12.12
CA PHE A 282 8.26 1.05 -12.77
C PHE A 282 7.99 -0.44 -12.68
N VAL A 283 8.35 -1.17 -13.70
CA VAL A 283 8.23 -2.62 -13.75
C VAL A 283 9.62 -3.22 -13.68
N LEU A 284 9.86 -4.07 -12.70
CA LEU A 284 11.15 -4.71 -12.48
C LEU A 284 10.99 -6.23 -12.44
N LYS A 285 12.07 -6.94 -12.77
CA LYS A 285 12.21 -8.34 -12.36
C LYS A 285 12.34 -8.40 -10.85
N ASP A 286 11.69 -9.39 -10.23
CA ASP A 286 11.78 -9.63 -8.79
C ASP A 286 13.06 -10.42 -8.44
N ASP A 287 14.22 -9.81 -8.79
CA ASP A 287 15.56 -10.32 -8.56
C ASP A 287 16.36 -9.26 -7.81
N PHE A 288 16.09 -9.14 -6.51
CA PHE A 288 16.76 -8.14 -5.69
C PHE A 288 18.21 -8.52 -5.40
N ALA A 289 19.10 -7.54 -5.41
CA ALA A 289 20.51 -7.73 -5.06
C ALA A 289 20.69 -7.90 -3.54
N LEU A 290 20.00 -7.07 -2.74
CA LEU A 290 20.13 -7.04 -1.28
C LEU A 290 18.77 -6.88 -0.63
N LYS A 291 18.66 -7.35 0.60
CA LYS A 291 17.49 -7.13 1.47
C LYS A 291 17.88 -6.40 2.75
N GLY A 292 16.91 -5.86 3.45
CA GLY A 292 17.14 -5.09 4.66
C GLY A 292 17.90 -5.83 5.77
N SER A 293 17.86 -7.17 5.78
CA SER A 293 18.66 -7.99 6.71
C SER A 293 20.16 -7.97 6.39
N ASP A 294 20.54 -7.57 5.19
CA ASP A 294 21.94 -7.45 4.76
C ASP A 294 22.56 -6.10 5.12
N VAL A 295 21.73 -5.19 5.63
CA VAL A 295 22.10 -3.86 6.09
C VAL A 295 22.25 -3.84 7.62
N THR A 296 23.33 -3.25 8.11
CA THR A 296 23.63 -3.09 9.54
C THR A 296 23.96 -1.64 9.88
N ASN A 297 23.79 -1.29 11.16
CA ASN A 297 24.16 0.02 11.71
C ASN A 297 23.62 1.22 10.91
N PRO A 298 22.30 1.27 10.62
CA PRO A 298 21.74 2.46 9.97
C PRO A 298 21.89 3.67 10.90
N GLN A 299 22.50 4.74 10.39
CA GLN A 299 22.71 5.99 11.10
C GLN A 299 22.20 7.16 10.27
N GLN A 300 21.50 8.07 10.91
CA GLN A 300 21.14 9.32 10.27
C GLN A 300 22.38 10.18 10.07
N SER A 301 22.57 10.69 8.88
CA SER A 301 23.69 11.51 8.46
C SER A 301 23.19 12.71 7.64
N THR A 302 24.11 13.51 7.16
CA THR A 302 23.86 14.62 6.25
C THR A 302 24.83 14.50 5.08
N ASP A 303 24.34 14.68 3.87
CA ASP A 303 25.18 14.68 2.68
C ASP A 303 26.05 15.95 2.60
N GLN A 304 26.89 16.03 1.56
CA GLN A 304 27.80 17.19 1.35
C GLN A 304 27.04 18.51 1.08
N ASN A 305 25.75 18.44 0.73
CA ASN A 305 24.88 19.58 0.46
C ASN A 305 24.03 19.97 1.67
N GLY A 306 24.15 19.25 2.80
CA GLY A 306 23.36 19.48 4.00
C GLY A 306 22.00 18.82 4.00
N SER A 307 21.70 17.96 3.01
CA SER A 307 20.45 17.21 2.96
C SER A 307 20.50 15.98 3.88
N PRO A 308 19.37 15.57 4.48
CA PRO A 308 19.32 14.37 5.29
C PRO A 308 19.73 13.13 4.48
N ASP A 309 20.60 12.33 5.06
CA ASP A 309 21.14 11.09 4.48
C ASP A 309 21.09 9.96 5.51
N VAL A 310 21.18 8.70 5.05
CA VAL A 310 21.28 7.52 5.89
C VAL A 310 22.51 6.72 5.50
N GLN A 311 23.45 6.63 6.43
CA GLN A 311 24.62 5.78 6.30
C GLN A 311 24.38 4.43 6.94
N PHE A 312 24.82 3.36 6.29
CA PHE A 312 24.73 2.00 6.80
C PHE A 312 25.92 1.16 6.33
N SER A 313 26.13 0.03 6.99
CA SER A 313 27.14 -0.97 6.62
C SER A 313 26.43 -2.23 6.13
N PHE A 314 27.13 -3.02 5.34
CA PHE A 314 26.62 -4.33 4.91
C PHE A 314 27.13 -5.45 5.83
N THR A 315 26.33 -6.49 6.01
CA THR A 315 26.77 -7.75 6.59
C THR A 315 27.82 -8.43 5.70
N SER A 316 28.49 -9.44 6.22
CA SER A 316 29.44 -10.25 5.42
C SER A 316 28.79 -10.94 4.22
N THR A 317 27.49 -11.21 4.27
CA THR A 317 26.71 -11.70 3.13
C THR A 317 26.45 -10.60 2.13
N GLY A 318 25.95 -9.46 2.57
CA GLY A 318 25.66 -8.32 1.71
C GLY A 318 26.90 -7.63 1.08
N GLN A 319 28.12 -7.94 1.54
CA GLN A 319 29.35 -7.48 0.92
C GLN A 319 29.82 -8.34 -0.26
N LYS A 320 29.22 -9.52 -0.44
CA LYS A 320 29.60 -10.47 -1.49
C LYS A 320 28.70 -10.41 -2.72
N GLU A 321 27.52 -9.82 -2.57
CA GLU A 321 26.57 -9.54 -3.65
C GLU A 321 26.94 -8.23 -4.37
#